data_54ad5245cc90699ed9a85f936c2baecb
#
_entry.id   54ad5245cc90699ed9a85f936c2baecb
#
_cell.length_a   1.000
_cell.length_b   1.000
_cell.length_c   1.000
_cell.angle_alpha   90.00
_cell.angle_beta   90.00
_cell.angle_gamma   90.00
#
_symmetry.space_group_name_H-M   'P 1'
#
loop_
_entity.id
_entity.type
_entity.pdbx_description
1 polymer ?
#
loop_
_entity_poly.entity_id
_entity_poly.type
_entity_poly.pdbx_seq_one_letter_code
_entity_poly.pdbx_strand_id
1 'polypeptide(L)'
;SAAASSVLAKIAAMELHADASAPGARDVVGGDPLVVRGALGADAASAAPDCVLERLADCDVFLIGTFRALRCHDLANVRVFGGPVLGSALLHGLTRGCRVEIAAAQCRVHDARDGAALYLRTSSRPIIEHSSDVAFAPFAFEYPGLGDALERAGLGADAGTWREGDDFGWIKTHRASP
;
A
#
# COMPACT_ATOMS: atom_id res chain seq x y z
N SER A 1 0.43 -21.23 -0.18
CA SER A 1 1.60 -21.78 -0.82
C SER A 1 2.81 -21.69 0.13
N ALA A 2 3.81 -22.56 -0.05
CA ALA A 2 5.01 -22.63 0.81
C ALA A 2 5.78 -21.29 0.91
N ALA A 3 5.74 -20.45 -0.13
CA ALA A 3 6.36 -19.13 -0.14
C ALA A 3 5.69 -18.14 0.82
N ALA A 4 4.37 -18.13 0.90
CA ALA A 4 3.62 -17.28 1.84
C ALA A 4 3.87 -17.72 3.30
N SER A 5 3.96 -19.02 3.56
CA SER A 5 4.28 -19.57 4.89
C SER A 5 5.69 -19.18 5.35
N SER A 6 6.66 -19.15 4.44
CA SER A 6 8.05 -18.72 4.73
C SER A 6 8.15 -17.24 5.07
N VAL A 7 7.38 -16.38 4.38
CA VAL A 7 7.34 -14.94 4.63
C VAL A 7 6.68 -14.66 5.99
N LEU A 8 5.56 -15.34 6.31
CA LEU A 8 4.87 -15.20 7.58
C LEU A 8 5.73 -15.67 8.77
N ALA A 9 6.51 -16.73 8.61
CA ALA A 9 7.46 -17.19 9.64
C ALA A 9 8.58 -16.16 9.88
N LYS A 10 9.06 -15.49 8.82
CA LYS A 10 10.05 -14.42 8.93
C LYS A 10 9.45 -13.17 9.62
N ILE A 11 8.21 -12.79 9.27
CA ILE A 11 7.51 -11.68 9.91
C ILE A 11 7.34 -11.92 11.42
N ALA A 12 7.01 -13.16 11.83
CA ALA A 12 6.85 -13.52 13.23
C ALA A 12 8.18 -13.50 14.02
N ALA A 13 9.31 -13.74 13.35
CA ALA A 13 10.64 -13.83 13.96
C ALA A 13 11.38 -12.47 14.02
N MET A 14 10.91 -11.43 13.33
CA MET A 14 11.59 -10.14 13.30
C MET A 14 11.18 -9.28 14.49
N GLU A 15 12.11 -9.09 15.44
CA GLU A 15 12.01 -8.05 16.46
C GLU A 15 12.23 -6.67 15.82
N LEU A 16 11.23 -5.80 15.97
CA LEU A 16 11.21 -4.48 15.34
C LEU A 16 11.76 -3.41 16.26
N HIS A 17 12.69 -2.65 15.75
CA HIS A 17 13.04 -1.33 16.30
C HIS A 17 11.96 -0.33 15.83
N ALA A 18 10.94 -0.12 16.68
CA ALA A 18 9.95 0.93 16.48
C ALA A 18 10.54 2.24 17.01
N ASP A 19 10.87 3.16 16.11
CA ASP A 19 11.04 4.56 16.47
C ASP A 19 9.67 5.15 16.83
N ALA A 20 9.58 5.89 17.93
CA ALA A 20 8.33 6.42 18.52
C ALA A 20 7.68 7.56 17.70
N SER A 21 8.26 8.00 16.61
CA SER A 21 7.64 8.84 15.59
C SER A 21 6.79 7.98 14.66
N ALA A 22 5.84 8.55 13.90
CA ALA A 22 4.94 7.82 13.01
C ALA A 22 5.62 6.64 12.32
N PRO A 23 5.04 5.40 12.36
CA PRO A 23 5.68 4.22 11.82
C PRO A 23 5.97 4.40 10.33
N GLY A 24 7.07 3.80 9.88
CA GLY A 24 7.47 3.90 8.47
C GLY A 24 8.92 3.50 8.25
N ALA A 25 9.42 3.80 7.07
CA ALA A 25 10.81 3.61 6.69
C ALA A 25 11.26 4.72 5.74
N ARG A 26 12.49 5.17 5.87
CA ARG A 26 13.09 6.21 5.03
C ARG A 26 14.53 5.89 4.69
N ASP A 27 14.92 6.26 3.47
CA ASP A 27 16.33 6.19 3.01
C ASP A 27 16.92 4.78 3.10
N VAL A 28 16.14 3.73 2.72
CA VAL A 28 16.60 2.34 2.74
C VAL A 28 16.83 1.83 1.33
N VAL A 29 17.97 1.18 1.11
CA VAL A 29 18.33 0.53 -0.16
C VAL A 29 18.73 -0.92 0.10
N GLY A 30 17.98 -1.86 -0.46
CA GLY A 30 18.21 -3.29 -0.28
C GLY A 30 18.02 -3.76 1.16
N GLY A 31 18.56 -4.94 1.47
CA GLY A 31 18.56 -5.51 2.81
C GLY A 31 17.41 -6.47 3.10
N ASP A 32 17.24 -6.78 4.38
CA ASP A 32 16.17 -7.65 4.86
C ASP A 32 14.80 -6.97 4.71
N PRO A 33 13.71 -7.76 4.59
CA PRO A 33 12.37 -7.21 4.53
C PRO A 33 12.04 -6.32 5.73
N LEU A 34 11.48 -5.17 5.45
CA LEU A 34 11.03 -4.22 6.48
C LEU A 34 9.63 -4.60 6.96
N VAL A 35 9.41 -4.64 8.26
CA VAL A 35 8.07 -4.84 8.84
C VAL A 35 7.67 -3.60 9.62
N VAL A 36 6.60 -2.94 9.20
CA VAL A 36 6.02 -1.78 9.87
C VAL A 36 4.73 -2.21 10.56
N ARG A 37 4.61 -1.95 11.86
CA ARG A 37 3.43 -2.33 12.64
C ARG A 37 2.48 -1.16 12.82
N GLY A 38 1.22 -1.39 12.46
CA GLY A 38 0.08 -0.55 12.76
C GLY A 38 -0.62 -0.98 14.06
N ALA A 39 -1.79 -0.44 14.29
CA ALA A 39 -2.62 -0.81 15.42
C ALA A 39 -3.26 -2.18 15.25
N LEU A 40 -3.36 -2.94 16.35
CA LEU A 40 -3.94 -4.28 16.39
C LEU A 40 -5.07 -4.35 17.43
N GLY A 41 -5.98 -5.31 17.25
CA GLY A 41 -7.06 -5.58 18.20
C GLY A 41 -8.33 -4.77 17.97
N ALA A 42 -9.24 -4.78 18.95
CA ALA A 42 -10.58 -4.19 18.83
C ALA A 42 -10.54 -2.67 18.65
N ASP A 43 -9.61 -1.98 19.29
CA ASP A 43 -9.47 -0.52 19.27
C ASP A 43 -8.52 -0.01 18.17
N ALA A 44 -8.15 -0.89 17.23
CA ALA A 44 -7.18 -0.57 16.19
C ALA A 44 -7.56 0.69 15.38
N ALA A 45 -8.85 0.92 15.13
CA ALA A 45 -9.29 2.08 14.35
C ALA A 45 -8.98 3.42 15.05
N SER A 46 -9.16 3.51 16.37
CA SER A 46 -8.90 4.73 17.14
C SER A 46 -7.41 4.97 17.40
N ALA A 47 -6.62 3.90 17.43
CA ALA A 47 -5.18 3.94 17.69
C ALA A 47 -4.32 3.87 16.42
N ALA A 48 -4.93 3.81 15.24
CA ALA A 48 -4.23 3.63 13.98
C ALA A 48 -3.28 4.80 13.67
N PRO A 49 -1.98 4.53 13.49
CA PRO A 49 -1.02 5.56 13.14
C PRO A 49 -1.03 5.87 11.64
N ASP A 50 -0.48 7.01 11.26
CA ASP A 50 -0.04 7.24 9.89
C ASP A 50 1.24 6.46 9.60
N CYS A 51 1.41 6.00 8.36
CA CYS A 51 2.63 5.34 7.91
C CYS A 51 3.27 6.13 6.76
N VAL A 52 4.58 6.30 6.79
CA VAL A 52 5.35 6.97 5.74
C VAL A 52 6.48 6.05 5.25
N LEU A 53 6.47 5.75 3.95
CA LEU A 53 7.53 5.05 3.23
C LEU A 53 8.16 6.02 2.24
N GLU A 54 9.42 6.35 2.42
CA GLU A 54 10.04 7.44 1.67
C GLU A 54 11.47 7.10 1.25
N ARG A 55 11.78 7.30 -0.03
CA ARG A 55 13.10 7.06 -0.63
C ARG A 55 13.61 5.64 -0.35
N LEU A 56 12.80 4.64 -0.72
CA LEU A 56 13.18 3.23 -0.60
C LEU A 56 13.54 2.67 -1.97
N ALA A 57 14.50 1.75 -2.00
CA ALA A 57 14.88 1.04 -3.20
C ALA A 57 15.23 -0.43 -2.93
N ASP A 58 14.88 -1.30 -3.89
CA ASP A 58 15.31 -2.70 -3.91
C ASP A 58 15.00 -3.48 -2.63
N CYS A 59 13.83 -3.27 -2.02
CA CYS A 59 13.43 -3.90 -0.75
C CYS A 59 11.95 -4.29 -0.70
N ASP A 60 11.60 -5.11 0.28
CA ASP A 60 10.23 -5.51 0.60
C ASP A 60 9.76 -4.84 1.88
N VAL A 61 8.50 -4.41 1.91
CA VAL A 61 7.88 -3.78 3.07
C VAL A 61 6.56 -4.48 3.39
N PHE A 62 6.41 -4.92 4.64
CA PHE A 62 5.19 -5.54 5.16
C PHE A 62 4.53 -4.62 6.18
N LEU A 63 3.30 -4.20 5.89
CA LEU A 63 2.47 -3.37 6.76
C LEU A 63 1.49 -4.27 7.52
N ILE A 64 1.76 -4.53 8.79
CA ILE A 64 0.99 -5.46 9.62
C ILE A 64 0.16 -4.68 10.64
N GLY A 65 -1.14 -4.83 10.57
CA GLY A 65 -2.10 -4.08 11.41
C GLY A 65 -2.79 -2.95 10.66
N THR A 66 -3.55 -2.16 11.38
CA THR A 66 -4.38 -1.07 10.86
C THR A 66 -3.62 0.24 10.89
N PHE A 67 -3.68 0.99 9.79
CA PHE A 67 -3.09 2.31 9.65
C PHE A 67 -4.19 3.34 9.35
N ARG A 68 -4.02 4.58 9.80
CA ARG A 68 -4.95 5.67 9.48
C ARG A 68 -4.74 6.17 8.06
N ALA A 69 -3.50 6.39 7.67
CA ALA A 69 -3.10 6.79 6.33
C ALA A 69 -1.76 6.15 5.94
N LEU A 70 -1.55 5.96 4.64
CA LEU A 70 -0.27 5.52 4.07
C LEU A 70 0.22 6.56 3.08
N ARG A 71 1.49 6.93 3.17
CA ARG A 71 2.19 7.75 2.19
C ARG A 71 3.42 7.02 1.69
N CYS A 72 3.47 6.79 0.40
CA CYS A 72 4.65 6.31 -0.30
C CYS A 72 5.20 7.45 -1.16
N HIS A 73 6.49 7.74 -1.05
CA HIS A 73 7.15 8.78 -1.82
C HIS A 73 8.53 8.31 -2.29
N ASP A 74 8.76 8.35 -3.60
CA ASP A 74 10.01 7.95 -4.26
C ASP A 74 10.43 6.51 -3.92
N LEU A 75 9.67 5.55 -4.43
CA LEU A 75 9.97 4.14 -4.33
C LEU A 75 10.48 3.60 -5.66
N ALA A 76 11.58 2.82 -5.64
CA ALA A 76 12.17 2.22 -6.83
C ALA A 76 12.41 0.72 -6.64
N ASN A 77 11.75 -0.13 -7.42
CA ASN A 77 11.82 -1.60 -7.27
C ASN A 77 11.50 -2.05 -5.85
N VAL A 78 10.43 -1.51 -5.25
CA VAL A 78 9.96 -1.84 -3.89
C VAL A 78 8.66 -2.62 -3.99
N ARG A 79 8.53 -3.65 -3.13
CA ARG A 79 7.27 -4.37 -2.96
C ARG A 79 6.67 -4.03 -1.61
N VAL A 80 5.48 -3.46 -1.60
CA VAL A 80 4.73 -3.11 -0.38
C VAL A 80 3.52 -4.01 -0.25
N PHE A 81 3.32 -4.62 0.91
CA PHE A 81 2.20 -5.52 1.18
C PHE A 81 1.53 -5.15 2.50
N GLY A 82 0.19 -5.08 2.55
CA GLY A 82 -0.51 -4.96 3.82
C GLY A 82 -1.75 -4.10 3.85
N GLY A 83 -1.99 -3.50 5.01
CA GLY A 83 -3.20 -2.80 5.40
C GLY A 83 -4.01 -3.59 6.42
N PRO A 84 -5.22 -3.14 6.82
CA PRO A 84 -5.97 -2.07 6.17
C PRO A 84 -5.47 -0.66 6.48
N VAL A 85 -5.71 0.24 5.52
CA VAL A 85 -5.57 1.69 5.67
C VAL A 85 -6.98 2.30 5.72
N LEU A 86 -7.35 2.90 6.86
CA LEU A 86 -8.69 3.41 7.11
C LEU A 86 -9.06 4.60 6.22
N GLY A 87 -8.08 5.39 5.84
CA GLY A 87 -8.22 6.54 4.97
C GLY A 87 -7.54 6.34 3.62
N SER A 88 -6.71 7.29 3.24
CA SER A 88 -6.06 7.33 1.94
C SER A 88 -4.68 6.68 1.94
N ALA A 89 -4.42 5.89 0.91
CA ALA A 89 -3.09 5.53 0.47
C ALA A 89 -2.66 6.48 -0.67
N LEU A 90 -1.63 7.28 -0.42
CA LEU A 90 -1.04 8.21 -1.38
C LEU A 90 0.26 7.62 -1.90
N LEU A 91 0.28 7.25 -3.17
CA LEU A 91 1.41 6.61 -3.83
C LEU A 91 2.01 7.60 -4.83
N HIS A 92 3.18 8.15 -4.53
CA HIS A 92 3.85 9.13 -5.37
C HIS A 92 5.25 8.66 -5.76
N GLY A 93 5.58 8.78 -7.04
CA GLY A 93 6.93 8.48 -7.51
C GLY A 93 7.28 6.99 -7.45
N LEU A 94 6.41 6.11 -7.97
CA LEU A 94 6.70 4.66 -8.08
C LEU A 94 7.42 4.37 -9.39
N THR A 95 8.61 3.78 -9.31
CA THR A 95 9.46 3.50 -10.48
C THR A 95 10.09 2.11 -10.42
N ARG A 96 10.68 1.68 -11.56
CA ARG A 96 11.43 0.43 -11.67
C ARG A 96 10.64 -0.81 -11.26
N GLY A 97 9.37 -0.92 -11.68
CA GLY A 97 8.55 -2.10 -11.44
C GLY A 97 8.09 -2.27 -9.99
N CYS A 98 7.81 -1.18 -9.27
CA CYS A 98 7.22 -1.27 -7.94
C CYS A 98 5.95 -2.11 -7.94
N ARG A 99 5.76 -2.90 -6.87
CA ARG A 99 4.52 -3.62 -6.59
C ARG A 99 3.94 -3.12 -5.27
N VAL A 100 2.71 -2.63 -5.30
CA VAL A 100 1.99 -2.23 -4.10
C VAL A 100 0.72 -3.04 -3.97
N GLU A 101 0.60 -3.81 -2.90
CA GLU A 101 -0.53 -4.68 -2.62
C GLU A 101 -1.15 -4.28 -1.29
N ILE A 102 -2.24 -3.49 -1.34
CA ILE A 102 -2.83 -2.86 -0.16
C ILE A 102 -4.36 -2.87 -0.18
N ALA A 103 -4.93 -2.90 1.02
CA ALA A 103 -6.33 -2.59 1.26
C ALA A 103 -6.45 -1.19 1.89
N ALA A 104 -7.22 -0.27 1.27
CA ALA A 104 -7.37 1.11 1.74
C ALA A 104 -8.75 1.67 1.38
N ALA A 105 -9.29 2.61 2.15
CA ALA A 105 -10.56 3.24 1.78
C ALA A 105 -10.44 4.00 0.45
N GLN A 106 -9.32 4.70 0.25
CA GLN A 106 -9.02 5.41 -0.99
C GLN A 106 -7.58 5.14 -1.43
N CYS A 107 -7.34 5.12 -2.74
CA CYS A 107 -6.00 5.05 -3.31
C CYS A 107 -5.80 6.18 -4.33
N ARG A 108 -4.73 6.94 -4.18
CA ARG A 108 -4.30 7.97 -5.14
C ARG A 108 -2.89 7.68 -5.60
N VAL A 109 -2.69 7.72 -6.90
CA VAL A 109 -1.43 7.40 -7.55
C VAL A 109 -0.99 8.62 -8.36
N HIS A 110 0.21 9.08 -8.12
CA HIS A 110 0.79 10.22 -8.83
C HIS A 110 2.24 9.90 -9.22
N ASP A 111 2.62 10.20 -10.45
CA ASP A 111 3.97 9.94 -10.98
C ASP A 111 4.44 8.48 -10.85
N ALA A 112 3.55 7.51 -11.10
CA ALA A 112 3.93 6.11 -11.22
C ALA A 112 4.28 5.78 -12.67
N ARG A 113 5.36 5.02 -12.88
CA ARG A 113 5.86 4.65 -14.20
C ARG A 113 6.71 3.38 -14.16
N ASP A 114 7.18 2.95 -15.32
CA ASP A 114 8.12 1.82 -15.46
C ASP A 114 7.56 0.49 -14.93
N GLY A 115 6.30 0.17 -15.24
CA GLY A 115 5.68 -1.11 -14.91
C GLY A 115 5.19 -1.23 -13.47
N ALA A 116 4.71 -0.17 -12.85
CA ALA A 116 4.11 -0.25 -11.52
C ALA A 116 2.87 -1.17 -11.50
N ALA A 117 2.82 -2.12 -10.56
CA ALA A 117 1.71 -3.05 -10.38
C ALA A 117 1.00 -2.81 -9.05
N LEU A 118 -0.29 -2.50 -9.11
CA LEU A 118 -1.11 -2.14 -7.96
C LEU A 118 -2.19 -3.20 -7.72
N TYR A 119 -2.06 -3.94 -6.64
CA TYR A 119 -3.02 -4.94 -6.19
C TYR A 119 -3.87 -4.32 -5.09
N LEU A 120 -5.10 -3.97 -5.42
CA LEU A 120 -5.91 -3.11 -4.57
C LEU A 120 -7.22 -3.73 -4.10
N ARG A 121 -7.59 -3.43 -2.88
CA ARG A 121 -8.96 -3.50 -2.35
C ARG A 121 -9.32 -2.12 -1.82
N THR A 122 -10.26 -1.44 -2.48
CA THR A 122 -10.61 -0.06 -2.16
C THR A 122 -12.12 0.13 -2.08
N SER A 123 -12.57 1.08 -1.25
CA SER A 123 -13.99 1.46 -1.16
C SER A 123 -14.42 2.39 -2.28
N SER A 124 -13.50 3.14 -2.86
CA SER A 124 -13.72 4.04 -3.98
C SER A 124 -12.79 3.72 -5.14
N ARG A 125 -13.09 4.25 -6.32
CA ARG A 125 -12.22 4.09 -7.50
C ARG A 125 -10.85 4.70 -7.24
N PRO A 126 -9.76 4.01 -7.59
CA PRO A 126 -8.43 4.59 -7.54
C PRO A 126 -8.33 5.83 -8.46
N ILE A 127 -7.66 6.85 -7.98
CA ILE A 127 -7.38 8.07 -8.76
C ILE A 127 -5.94 8.00 -9.25
N ILE A 128 -5.74 8.26 -10.55
CA ILE A 128 -4.42 8.24 -11.18
C ILE A 128 -4.15 9.60 -11.79
N GLU A 129 -2.96 10.14 -11.55
CA GLU A 129 -2.51 11.41 -12.11
C GLU A 129 -1.05 11.29 -12.56
N HIS A 130 -0.74 11.87 -13.72
CA HIS A 130 0.62 11.96 -14.30
C HIS A 130 1.39 10.61 -14.33
N SER A 131 0.67 9.49 -14.49
CA SER A 131 1.23 8.15 -14.44
C SER A 131 1.11 7.43 -15.77
N SER A 132 1.99 6.49 -16.02
CA SER A 132 2.02 5.66 -17.23
C SER A 132 2.49 4.26 -16.88
N ASP A 133 2.08 3.27 -17.68
CA ASP A 133 2.48 1.87 -17.52
C ASP A 133 2.18 1.35 -16.11
N VAL A 134 0.93 1.53 -15.65
CA VAL A 134 0.41 1.09 -14.35
C VAL A 134 -0.61 -0.02 -14.57
N ALA A 135 -0.39 -1.17 -13.95
CA ALA A 135 -1.31 -2.30 -13.96
C ALA A 135 -2.10 -2.41 -12.65
N PHE A 136 -3.38 -2.77 -12.75
CA PHE A 136 -4.26 -3.01 -11.60
C PHE A 136 -4.65 -4.48 -11.49
N ALA A 137 -4.71 -4.99 -10.26
CA ALA A 137 -5.09 -6.36 -9.95
C ALA A 137 -5.84 -6.42 -8.59
N PRO A 138 -6.58 -7.52 -8.31
CA PRO A 138 -7.21 -7.69 -7.02
C PRO A 138 -6.17 -7.90 -5.91
N PHE A 139 -6.44 -7.34 -4.74
CA PHE A 139 -5.66 -7.59 -3.51
C PHE A 139 -5.75 -9.07 -3.12
N ALA A 140 -4.61 -9.69 -2.82
CA ALA A 140 -4.52 -11.10 -2.47
C ALA A 140 -3.57 -11.41 -1.30
N PHE A 141 -2.91 -10.40 -0.72
CA PHE A 141 -2.02 -10.59 0.42
C PHE A 141 -2.80 -10.99 1.68
N GLU A 142 -2.23 -11.92 2.43
CA GLU A 142 -2.84 -12.46 3.65
C GLU A 142 -1.82 -12.55 4.79
N TYR A 143 -2.27 -12.25 6.01
CA TYR A 143 -1.57 -12.53 7.25
C TYR A 143 -2.58 -12.83 8.37
N PRO A 144 -2.17 -13.52 9.47
CA PRO A 144 -3.08 -13.84 10.57
C PRO A 144 -3.75 -12.60 11.17
N GLY A 145 -5.09 -12.59 11.19
CA GLY A 145 -5.91 -11.47 11.70
C GLY A 145 -6.25 -10.38 10.67
N LEU A 146 -5.75 -10.50 9.42
CA LEU A 146 -6.09 -9.52 8.39
C LEU A 146 -7.59 -9.49 8.07
N GLY A 147 -8.24 -10.64 7.96
CA GLY A 147 -9.68 -10.72 7.68
C GLY A 147 -10.51 -9.91 8.67
N ASP A 148 -10.30 -10.10 9.96
CA ASP A 148 -10.98 -9.35 11.01
C ASP A 148 -10.64 -7.85 10.97
N ALA A 149 -9.41 -7.49 10.63
CA ALA A 149 -8.99 -6.10 10.48
C ALA A 149 -9.68 -5.42 9.28
N LEU A 150 -9.81 -6.13 8.15
CA LEU A 150 -10.54 -5.65 6.97
C LEU A 150 -12.02 -5.44 7.26
N GLU A 151 -12.67 -6.37 7.96
CA GLU A 151 -14.08 -6.22 8.36
C GLU A 151 -14.29 -4.98 9.23
N ARG A 152 -13.45 -4.79 10.25
CA ARG A 152 -13.51 -3.59 11.12
C ARG A 152 -13.22 -2.29 10.38
N ALA A 153 -12.42 -2.33 9.32
CA ALA A 153 -12.11 -1.19 8.48
C ALA A 153 -13.20 -0.89 7.41
N GLY A 154 -14.24 -1.72 7.31
CA GLY A 154 -15.26 -1.60 6.25
C GLY A 154 -14.74 -2.02 4.87
N LEU A 155 -13.69 -2.82 4.83
CA LEU A 155 -13.02 -3.32 3.61
C LEU A 155 -13.14 -4.85 3.49
N GLY A 156 -14.04 -5.49 4.22
CA GLY A 156 -14.21 -6.95 4.23
C GLY A 156 -14.66 -7.51 2.89
N ALA A 157 -15.57 -6.82 2.21
CA ALA A 157 -16.01 -7.19 0.85
C ALA A 157 -15.16 -6.46 -0.21
N ASP A 158 -14.73 -7.18 -1.23
CA ASP A 158 -14.12 -6.57 -2.41
C ASP A 158 -15.21 -6.11 -3.37
N ALA A 159 -15.44 -4.80 -3.45
CA ALA A 159 -16.40 -4.19 -4.37
C ALA A 159 -15.91 -4.17 -5.84
N GLY A 160 -14.68 -4.59 -6.11
CA GLY A 160 -14.08 -4.60 -7.44
C GLY A 160 -13.78 -3.20 -8.00
N THR A 161 -13.81 -2.17 -7.18
CA THR A 161 -13.60 -0.76 -7.56
C THR A 161 -12.22 -0.50 -8.19
N TRP A 162 -11.25 -1.35 -7.91
CA TRP A 162 -9.91 -1.29 -8.49
C TRP A 162 -9.89 -1.44 -10.03
N ARG A 163 -10.96 -2.02 -10.63
CA ARG A 163 -11.08 -2.18 -12.09
C ARG A 163 -11.40 -0.88 -12.81
N GLU A 164 -11.88 0.12 -12.10
CA GLU A 164 -12.44 1.35 -12.65
C GLU A 164 -11.64 2.56 -12.19
N GLY A 165 -10.31 2.55 -12.40
CA GLY A 165 -9.45 3.68 -12.06
C GLY A 165 -9.81 4.95 -12.84
N ASP A 166 -9.93 6.08 -12.14
CA ASP A 166 -10.18 7.38 -12.74
C ASP A 166 -8.83 8.06 -13.10
N ASP A 167 -8.53 8.14 -14.41
CA ASP A 167 -7.34 8.82 -14.90
C ASP A 167 -7.60 10.32 -15.12
N PHE A 168 -7.22 11.14 -14.18
CA PHE A 168 -7.35 12.60 -14.26
C PHE A 168 -6.32 13.25 -15.18
N GLY A 169 -5.23 12.58 -15.50
CA GLY A 169 -4.26 13.05 -16.49
C GLY A 169 -4.85 13.07 -17.90
N TRP A 170 -5.61 12.04 -18.27
CA TRP A 170 -6.29 11.92 -19.54
C TRP A 170 -7.35 13.00 -19.74
N ILE A 171 -8.12 13.36 -18.72
CA ILE A 171 -9.17 14.37 -18.79
C ILE A 171 -8.60 15.76 -19.10
N LYS A 172 -7.43 16.12 -18.58
CA LYS A 172 -6.77 17.41 -18.82
C LYS A 172 -6.27 17.55 -20.26
N THR A 173 -5.74 16.49 -20.84
CA THR A 173 -5.19 16.51 -22.22
C THR A 173 -6.27 16.57 -23.30
N HIS A 174 -7.49 16.08 -23.03
CA HIS A 174 -8.59 16.06 -24.00
C HIS A 174 -9.54 17.26 -23.88
N ARG A 175 -9.41 18.10 -22.87
CA ARG A 175 -10.17 19.37 -22.74
C ARG A 175 -9.48 20.58 -23.36
N ALA A 176 -8.28 20.45 -23.87
CA ALA A 176 -7.55 21.51 -24.55
C ALA A 176 -7.68 21.37 -26.06
N SER A 177 -8.90 21.58 -26.60
CA SER A 177 -9.08 22.05 -27.99
C SER A 177 -10.42 22.81 -28.07
N PRO A 178 -10.41 24.11 -28.33
CA PRO A 178 -11.58 24.85 -28.77
C PRO A 178 -11.96 24.43 -30.19
#